data_196f26fd62adf63b7478314f0fb7a440
#
_entry.id   196f26fd62adf63b7478314f0fb7a440
#
_cell.length_a   1.000
_cell.length_b   1.000
_cell.length_c   1.000
_cell.angle_alpha   90.00
_cell.angle_beta   90.00
_cell.angle_gamma   90.00
#
_symmetry.space_group_name_H-M   'P 1'
#
loop_
_entity.id
_entity.type
_entity.pdbx_description
1 polymer ?
#
loop_
_entity_poly.entity_id
_entity_poly.type
_entity_poly.pdbx_seq_one_letter_code
_entity_poly.pdbx_strand_id
1 'polypeptide(L)'
;GYKSNAAMMHYEATPENSATLEPEGMLLVDSGGQYLGGTTDVTRTIALGPVSDEMKKHYTMVAAAVMQLTHAHWLYGCTGRNLDILARQPIWDMDIDYQCGTGHGVGYILNVHEGPQNMRWRFTGGMVEAVFEDGMDITNEPGIYIQGSHGIRIENVMLAKNDVKNEYGQFMHFETLTWVPVDREAIDEKYLNDTQIKYLHEYQKTVYEKISPYLNEEEKEWLASETGVK
;
A
#
# COMPACT_ATOMS: atom_id res chain seq x y z
N GLY A 1 12.12 6.01 -7.42
CA GLY A 1 11.73 6.47 -8.77
C GLY A 1 11.12 7.85 -8.77
N TYR A 2 11.73 8.78 -9.51
CA TYR A 2 11.22 10.14 -9.64
C TYR A 2 10.54 10.34 -11.00
N LYS A 3 9.34 10.95 -11.00
CA LYS A 3 8.53 11.18 -12.22
C LYS A 3 8.40 9.89 -13.06
N SER A 4 8.77 9.93 -14.34
CA SER A 4 8.68 8.79 -15.28
C SER A 4 9.49 7.55 -14.87
N ASN A 5 10.54 7.71 -14.07
CA ASN A 5 11.32 6.57 -13.58
C ASN A 5 10.50 5.68 -12.64
N ALA A 6 9.52 6.27 -11.92
CA ALA A 6 8.60 5.54 -11.06
C ALA A 6 7.62 4.62 -11.82
N ALA A 7 7.47 4.80 -13.14
CA ALA A 7 6.68 3.87 -13.96
C ALA A 7 7.35 2.49 -14.11
N MET A 8 8.61 2.37 -13.71
CA MET A 8 9.35 1.12 -13.64
C MET A 8 9.32 0.61 -12.21
N MET A 9 8.59 -0.49 -11.95
CA MET A 9 8.30 -1.01 -10.61
C MET A 9 9.53 -1.27 -9.73
N HIS A 10 10.62 -1.74 -10.35
CA HIS A 10 11.91 -1.98 -9.68
C HIS A 10 12.98 -1.07 -10.27
N TYR A 11 12.71 0.25 -10.31
CA TYR A 11 13.70 1.22 -10.76
C TYR A 11 14.87 1.27 -9.79
N GLU A 12 16.07 1.15 -10.34
CA GLU A 12 17.31 1.30 -9.62
C GLU A 12 18.12 2.46 -10.23
N ALA A 13 18.37 3.48 -9.42
CA ALA A 13 19.17 4.62 -9.83
C ALA A 13 20.67 4.26 -9.81
N THR A 14 21.37 4.57 -10.90
CA THR A 14 22.83 4.49 -10.96
C THR A 14 23.42 5.90 -11.10
N PRO A 15 24.72 6.09 -10.84
CA PRO A 15 25.36 7.40 -11.05
C PRO A 15 25.14 7.98 -12.45
N GLU A 16 24.96 7.12 -13.46
CA GLU A 16 24.80 7.52 -14.86
C GLU A 16 23.34 7.85 -15.23
N ASN A 17 22.35 7.33 -14.48
CA ASN A 17 20.93 7.48 -14.81
C ASN A 17 20.10 8.11 -13.71
N SER A 18 20.69 8.52 -12.59
CA SER A 18 19.99 9.17 -11.50
C SER A 18 19.44 10.54 -11.93
N ALA A 19 18.20 10.81 -11.58
CA ALA A 19 17.59 12.12 -11.76
C ALA A 19 17.83 13.02 -10.54
N THR A 20 18.02 14.32 -10.78
CA THR A 20 17.98 15.32 -9.68
C THR A 20 16.53 15.55 -9.32
N LEU A 21 16.22 15.55 -8.03
CA LEU A 21 14.87 15.87 -7.53
C LEU A 21 14.64 17.37 -7.62
N GLU A 22 13.48 17.75 -8.14
CA GLU A 22 13.02 19.14 -8.26
C GLU A 22 11.73 19.29 -7.44
N PRO A 23 11.35 20.51 -7.02
CA PRO A 23 10.13 20.75 -6.26
C PRO A 23 8.87 20.67 -7.16
N GLU A 24 8.69 19.55 -7.85
CA GLU A 24 7.57 19.25 -8.73
C GLU A 24 7.41 17.73 -8.95
N GLY A 25 6.21 17.28 -9.26
CA GLY A 25 5.92 15.89 -9.56
C GLY A 25 5.95 15.00 -8.33
N MET A 26 6.15 13.70 -8.54
CA MET A 26 6.09 12.68 -7.49
C MET A 26 7.38 11.86 -7.42
N LEU A 27 7.76 11.49 -6.19
CA LEU A 27 8.82 10.54 -5.86
C LEU A 27 8.21 9.27 -5.25
N LEU A 28 8.39 8.13 -5.89
CA LEU A 28 8.09 6.83 -5.33
C LEU A 28 9.32 6.30 -4.60
N VAL A 29 9.17 6.03 -3.31
CA VAL A 29 10.21 5.46 -2.44
C VAL A 29 9.69 4.12 -1.92
N ASP A 30 10.40 3.06 -2.28
CA ASP A 30 10.20 1.72 -1.77
C ASP A 30 11.41 1.37 -0.89
N SER A 31 11.16 1.07 0.37
CA SER A 31 12.22 0.83 1.33
C SER A 31 11.88 -0.31 2.30
N GLY A 32 12.89 -1.12 2.58
CA GLY A 32 12.80 -2.20 3.54
C GLY A 32 14.01 -2.29 4.43
N GLY A 33 13.85 -2.89 5.61
CA GLY A 33 14.91 -3.12 6.56
C GLY A 33 14.90 -4.54 7.10
N GLN A 34 16.08 -5.11 7.27
CA GLN A 34 16.28 -6.42 7.88
C GLN A 34 16.68 -6.23 9.35
N TYR A 35 15.89 -6.80 10.26
CA TYR A 35 16.09 -6.69 11.71
C TYR A 35 16.09 -8.09 12.34
N LEU A 36 16.63 -8.22 13.56
CA LEU A 36 16.57 -9.50 14.29
C LEU A 36 15.14 -9.95 14.62
N GLY A 37 14.19 -9.00 14.68
CA GLY A 37 12.79 -9.28 14.97
C GLY A 37 11.90 -9.46 13.74
N GLY A 38 12.40 -9.19 12.53
CA GLY A 38 11.61 -9.28 11.30
C GLY A 38 12.14 -8.41 10.17
N THR A 39 11.44 -8.42 9.06
CA THR A 39 11.69 -7.61 7.87
C THR A 39 10.59 -6.57 7.72
N THR A 40 10.92 -5.35 7.30
CA THR A 40 9.94 -4.34 6.90
C THR A 40 9.93 -4.16 5.40
N ASP A 41 8.75 -3.86 4.86
CA ASP A 41 8.52 -3.55 3.46
C ASP A 41 7.47 -2.42 3.37
N VAL A 42 7.84 -1.29 2.78
CA VAL A 42 6.97 -0.12 2.72
C VAL A 42 7.25 0.75 1.51
N THR A 43 6.21 1.06 0.76
CA THR A 43 6.28 2.05 -0.30
C THR A 43 5.42 3.26 0.01
N ARG A 44 5.96 4.46 -0.28
CA ARG A 44 5.20 5.71 -0.35
C ARG A 44 5.54 6.44 -1.63
N THR A 45 4.53 7.01 -2.25
CA THR A 45 4.70 8.01 -3.30
C THR A 45 4.41 9.37 -2.70
N ILE A 46 5.32 10.32 -2.89
CA ILE A 46 5.33 11.62 -2.23
C ILE A 46 5.26 12.72 -3.31
N ALA A 47 4.36 13.67 -3.18
CA ALA A 47 4.35 14.86 -4.00
C ALA A 47 5.49 15.80 -3.57
N LEU A 48 6.40 16.11 -4.47
CA LEU A 48 7.51 17.05 -4.22
C LEU A 48 7.14 18.50 -4.55
N GLY A 49 5.89 18.74 -4.95
CA GLY A 49 5.36 20.04 -5.34
C GLY A 49 4.08 19.85 -6.19
N PRO A 50 3.73 20.82 -7.04
CA PRO A 50 2.50 20.73 -7.82
C PRO A 50 2.42 19.46 -8.67
N VAL A 51 1.29 18.78 -8.61
CA VAL A 51 0.97 17.60 -9.41
C VAL A 51 -0.32 17.83 -10.19
N SER A 52 -0.46 17.15 -11.33
CA SER A 52 -1.64 17.27 -12.19
C SER A 52 -2.89 16.65 -11.54
N ASP A 53 -4.08 17.06 -12.00
CA ASP A 53 -5.34 16.46 -11.56
C ASP A 53 -5.41 14.96 -11.88
N GLU A 54 -4.81 14.54 -13.00
CA GLU A 54 -4.68 13.11 -13.34
C GLU A 54 -3.84 12.34 -12.30
N MET A 55 -2.67 12.88 -11.93
CA MET A 55 -1.82 12.29 -10.90
C MET A 55 -2.53 12.23 -9.54
N LYS A 56 -3.25 13.29 -9.14
CA LYS A 56 -4.08 13.29 -7.92
C LYS A 56 -5.17 12.23 -7.97
N LYS A 57 -5.86 12.11 -9.09
CA LYS A 57 -6.88 11.07 -9.28
C LYS A 57 -6.27 9.67 -9.14
N HIS A 58 -5.17 9.40 -9.84
CA HIS A 58 -4.47 8.11 -9.78
C HIS A 58 -3.99 7.81 -8.36
N TYR A 59 -3.37 8.79 -7.68
CA TYR A 59 -2.90 8.63 -6.31
C TYR A 59 -4.06 8.31 -5.35
N THR A 60 -5.13 9.06 -5.45
CA THR A 60 -6.32 8.87 -4.60
C THR A 60 -6.94 7.49 -4.79
N MET A 61 -7.00 6.99 -6.04
CA MET A 61 -7.54 5.66 -6.30
C MET A 61 -6.61 4.53 -5.83
N VAL A 62 -5.29 4.73 -5.86
CA VAL A 62 -4.33 3.80 -5.23
C VAL A 62 -4.51 3.78 -3.71
N ALA A 63 -4.67 4.94 -3.08
CA ALA A 63 -4.97 5.02 -1.65
C ALA A 63 -6.29 4.32 -1.31
N ALA A 64 -7.34 4.53 -2.11
CA ALA A 64 -8.63 3.83 -1.96
C ALA A 64 -8.47 2.30 -2.08
N ALA A 65 -7.65 1.84 -3.03
CA ALA A 65 -7.36 0.42 -3.23
C ALA A 65 -6.70 -0.20 -1.98
N VAL A 66 -5.69 0.47 -1.42
CA VAL A 66 -5.03 0.04 -0.17
C VAL A 66 -6.03 -0.02 0.98
N MET A 67 -6.81 1.05 1.18
CA MET A 67 -7.77 1.13 2.30
C MET A 67 -8.88 0.08 2.16
N GLN A 68 -9.36 -0.16 0.95
CA GLN A 68 -10.42 -1.15 0.70
C GLN A 68 -9.95 -2.58 0.98
N LEU A 69 -8.75 -2.95 0.53
CA LEU A 69 -8.19 -4.28 0.82
C LEU A 69 -7.84 -4.42 2.31
N THR A 70 -7.29 -3.38 2.95
CA THR A 70 -6.98 -3.39 4.39
C THR A 70 -8.22 -3.71 5.25
N HIS A 71 -9.40 -3.23 4.84
CA HIS A 71 -10.66 -3.47 5.56
C HIS A 71 -11.43 -4.69 5.05
N ALA A 72 -10.77 -5.59 4.33
CA ALA A 72 -11.38 -6.84 3.91
C ALA A 72 -11.82 -7.68 5.12
N HIS A 73 -13.02 -8.25 5.01
CA HIS A 73 -13.57 -9.22 5.95
C HIS A 73 -14.08 -10.41 5.14
N TRP A 74 -13.57 -11.60 5.43
CA TRP A 74 -13.84 -12.76 4.58
C TRP A 74 -14.01 -14.05 5.38
N LEU A 75 -14.63 -15.03 4.76
CA LEU A 75 -14.76 -16.38 5.31
C LEU A 75 -13.46 -17.16 5.06
N TYR A 76 -12.95 -17.86 6.08
CA TYR A 76 -11.81 -18.75 5.95
C TYR A 76 -11.94 -19.69 4.74
N GLY A 77 -10.84 -19.88 4.06
CA GLY A 77 -10.76 -20.63 2.80
C GLY A 77 -10.49 -19.72 1.58
N CYS A 78 -10.57 -18.39 1.75
CA CYS A 78 -10.14 -17.48 0.69
C CYS A 78 -8.63 -17.47 0.52
N THR A 79 -8.22 -17.29 -0.74
CA THR A 79 -6.84 -17.12 -1.16
C THR A 79 -6.63 -15.67 -1.63
N GLY A 80 -5.41 -15.30 -1.94
CA GLY A 80 -5.13 -13.98 -2.49
C GLY A 80 -5.87 -13.69 -3.80
N ARG A 81 -6.22 -14.71 -4.59
CA ARG A 81 -7.06 -14.55 -5.81
C ARG A 81 -8.44 -14.01 -5.49
N ASN A 82 -9.04 -14.46 -4.39
CA ASN A 82 -10.38 -14.02 -3.99
C ASN A 82 -10.39 -12.56 -3.52
N LEU A 83 -9.32 -12.12 -2.86
CA LEU A 83 -9.25 -10.81 -2.20
C LEU A 83 -8.60 -9.72 -3.07
N ASP A 84 -7.76 -10.08 -4.03
CA ASP A 84 -7.05 -9.14 -4.92
C ASP A 84 -8.00 -8.15 -5.62
N ILE A 85 -9.21 -8.58 -5.96
CA ILE A 85 -10.22 -7.73 -6.61
C ILE A 85 -10.58 -6.50 -5.76
N LEU A 86 -10.50 -6.59 -4.44
CA LEU A 86 -10.81 -5.48 -3.56
C LEU A 86 -9.86 -4.29 -3.77
N ALA A 87 -8.58 -4.56 -4.05
CA ALA A 87 -7.62 -3.53 -4.40
C ALA A 87 -7.71 -3.11 -5.88
N ARG A 88 -8.05 -4.04 -6.79
CA ARG A 88 -8.10 -3.73 -8.22
C ARG A 88 -9.34 -2.94 -8.61
N GLN A 89 -10.47 -3.18 -7.97
CA GLN A 89 -11.74 -2.59 -8.36
C GLN A 89 -11.67 -1.05 -8.50
N PRO A 90 -11.12 -0.26 -7.55
CA PRO A 90 -11.00 1.18 -7.70
C PRO A 90 -10.18 1.61 -8.91
N ILE A 91 -9.18 0.82 -9.30
CA ILE A 91 -8.29 1.09 -10.44
C ILE A 91 -8.94 0.67 -11.75
N TRP A 92 -9.60 -0.49 -11.78
CA TRP A 92 -10.35 -0.97 -12.95
C TRP A 92 -11.57 -0.11 -13.28
N ASP A 93 -12.19 0.53 -12.29
CA ASP A 93 -13.28 1.51 -12.51
C ASP A 93 -12.83 2.75 -13.30
N MET A 94 -11.50 2.93 -13.44
CA MET A 94 -10.90 3.95 -14.32
C MET A 94 -10.44 3.41 -15.68
N ASP A 95 -10.73 2.15 -16.01
CA ASP A 95 -10.22 1.45 -17.20
C ASP A 95 -8.67 1.33 -17.22
N ILE A 96 -8.04 1.33 -16.05
CA ILE A 96 -6.59 1.18 -15.85
C ILE A 96 -6.32 -0.15 -15.11
N ASP A 97 -5.17 -0.78 -15.38
CA ASP A 97 -4.72 -1.96 -14.66
C ASP A 97 -3.22 -1.85 -14.33
N TYR A 98 -2.81 -2.55 -13.29
CA TYR A 98 -1.40 -2.81 -13.00
C TYR A 98 -1.11 -4.31 -13.21
N GLN A 99 0.03 -4.61 -13.83
CA GLN A 99 0.34 -5.96 -14.31
C GLN A 99 1.15 -6.80 -13.30
N CYS A 100 1.46 -6.25 -12.14
CA CYS A 100 2.08 -6.95 -11.02
C CYS A 100 1.06 -7.59 -10.09
N GLY A 101 1.54 -8.35 -9.11
CA GLY A 101 0.74 -8.76 -7.95
C GLY A 101 0.35 -7.55 -7.10
N THR A 102 -0.67 -7.73 -6.29
CA THR A 102 -1.08 -6.74 -5.28
C THR A 102 -0.31 -6.93 -3.97
N GLY A 103 0.34 -8.08 -3.79
CA GLY A 103 1.13 -8.35 -2.60
C GLY A 103 1.72 -9.75 -2.55
N HIS A 104 2.58 -9.93 -1.57
CA HIS A 104 3.34 -11.16 -1.31
C HIS A 104 3.57 -11.34 0.19
N GLY A 105 3.87 -12.55 0.63
CA GLY A 105 4.37 -12.79 1.99
C GLY A 105 5.76 -12.16 2.18
N VAL A 106 6.05 -11.65 3.36
CA VAL A 106 7.31 -10.97 3.68
C VAL A 106 8.27 -11.96 4.33
N GLY A 107 9.39 -12.21 3.65
CA GLY A 107 10.40 -13.13 4.11
C GLY A 107 11.28 -12.56 5.24
N TYR A 108 11.90 -13.47 5.98
CA TYR A 108 12.80 -13.14 7.08
C TYR A 108 14.25 -13.46 6.72
N ILE A 109 15.12 -12.47 6.78
CA ILE A 109 16.59 -12.53 6.55
C ILE A 109 16.99 -12.80 5.09
N LEU A 110 16.30 -13.64 4.32
CA LEU A 110 16.74 -14.11 3.01
C LEU A 110 16.14 -13.30 1.86
N ASN A 111 14.85 -13.41 1.66
CA ASN A 111 14.13 -12.72 0.59
C ASN A 111 12.96 -11.93 1.15
N VAL A 112 12.73 -10.72 0.66
CA VAL A 112 11.53 -9.95 0.99
C VAL A 112 10.28 -10.64 0.44
N HIS A 113 10.33 -11.20 -0.77
CA HIS A 113 9.26 -11.99 -1.34
C HIS A 113 9.34 -13.45 -0.87
N GLU A 114 8.48 -13.84 0.04
CA GLU A 114 8.40 -15.21 0.57
C GLU A 114 6.95 -15.70 0.62
N GLY A 115 6.71 -16.85 0.03
CA GLY A 115 5.40 -17.51 0.05
C GLY A 115 5.23 -18.42 1.28
N PRO A 116 4.11 -19.19 1.34
CA PRO A 116 3.27 -19.59 0.20
C PRO A 116 2.19 -18.57 -0.22
N GLN A 117 1.80 -17.65 0.66
CA GLN A 117 0.75 -16.67 0.36
C GLN A 117 1.23 -15.59 -0.62
N ASN A 118 0.31 -15.15 -1.45
CA ASN A 118 0.49 -13.99 -2.32
C ASN A 118 -0.88 -13.41 -2.69
N MET A 119 -0.92 -12.14 -3.09
CA MET A 119 -2.12 -11.42 -3.48
C MET A 119 -2.06 -11.10 -4.97
N ARG A 120 -2.83 -11.84 -5.78
CA ARG A 120 -2.92 -11.60 -7.23
C ARG A 120 -4.12 -12.31 -7.86
N TRP A 121 -4.72 -11.69 -8.86
CA TRP A 121 -5.86 -12.25 -9.55
C TRP A 121 -5.51 -13.32 -10.59
N ARG A 122 -4.29 -13.28 -11.14
CA ARG A 122 -3.77 -14.29 -12.08
C ARG A 122 -2.62 -15.06 -11.46
N PHE A 123 -2.75 -16.37 -11.46
CA PHE A 123 -1.68 -17.30 -11.09
C PHE A 123 -1.09 -17.88 -12.39
N THR A 124 0.20 -17.71 -12.60
CA THR A 124 0.94 -18.27 -13.73
C THR A 124 1.81 -19.42 -13.26
N GLY A 125 2.19 -20.31 -14.19
CA GLY A 125 2.76 -21.63 -13.91
C GLY A 125 3.72 -21.73 -12.73
N GLY A 126 3.45 -22.67 -11.85
CA GLY A 126 4.27 -22.96 -10.65
C GLY A 126 3.96 -22.12 -9.40
N MET A 127 3.12 -21.10 -9.47
CA MET A 127 2.71 -20.35 -8.29
C MET A 127 1.74 -21.17 -7.43
N VAL A 128 1.97 -21.15 -6.12
CA VAL A 128 1.07 -21.76 -5.14
C VAL A 128 -0.06 -20.80 -4.81
N GLU A 129 -1.28 -21.31 -4.79
CA GLU A 129 -2.46 -20.59 -4.32
C GLU A 129 -2.74 -21.04 -2.88
N ALA A 130 -2.24 -20.29 -1.91
CA ALA A 130 -2.40 -20.60 -0.49
C ALA A 130 -3.65 -19.94 0.10
N VAL A 131 -4.37 -20.68 0.95
CA VAL A 131 -5.41 -20.12 1.82
C VAL A 131 -4.74 -19.27 2.88
N PHE A 132 -5.34 -18.13 3.22
CA PHE A 132 -4.86 -17.32 4.33
C PHE A 132 -5.12 -18.01 5.67
N GLU A 133 -4.06 -18.18 6.45
CA GLU A 133 -4.09 -18.68 7.81
C GLU A 133 -3.83 -17.55 8.82
N ASP A 134 -4.31 -17.73 10.06
CA ASP A 134 -4.02 -16.78 11.14
C ASP A 134 -2.52 -16.64 11.37
N GLY A 135 -2.03 -15.40 11.35
CA GLY A 135 -0.63 -15.09 11.54
C GLY A 135 0.19 -15.00 10.24
N MET A 136 -0.39 -15.23 9.06
CA MET A 136 0.29 -14.96 7.79
C MET A 136 0.36 -13.46 7.54
N ASP A 137 1.55 -12.95 7.25
CA ASP A 137 1.73 -11.59 6.76
C ASP A 137 1.52 -11.51 5.24
N ILE A 138 1.24 -10.33 4.75
CA ILE A 138 1.05 -10.06 3.32
C ILE A 138 1.25 -8.57 3.05
N THR A 139 1.96 -8.20 1.98
CA THR A 139 1.97 -6.82 1.51
C THR A 139 0.66 -6.47 0.83
N ASN A 140 0.29 -5.20 0.88
CA ASN A 140 -0.85 -4.59 0.20
C ASN A 140 -0.31 -3.38 -0.56
N GLU A 141 0.05 -3.58 -1.83
CA GLU A 141 0.87 -2.68 -2.64
C GLU A 141 0.31 -2.42 -4.06
N PRO A 142 -0.97 -2.11 -4.20
CA PRO A 142 -1.51 -1.73 -5.50
C PRO A 142 -0.81 -0.49 -6.04
N GLY A 143 -0.75 -0.36 -7.36
CA GLY A 143 -0.10 0.79 -7.99
C GLY A 143 -0.69 1.14 -9.34
N ILE A 144 -0.27 2.29 -9.87
CA ILE A 144 -0.54 2.74 -11.23
C ILE A 144 0.78 3.18 -11.84
N TYR A 145 1.09 2.68 -13.04
CA TYR A 145 2.37 2.88 -13.70
C TYR A 145 2.15 3.35 -15.14
N ILE A 146 2.30 4.66 -15.37
CA ILE A 146 2.08 5.31 -16.67
C ILE A 146 3.42 5.59 -17.32
N GLN A 147 3.77 4.78 -18.31
CA GLN A 147 5.04 4.90 -19.02
C GLN A 147 5.28 6.31 -19.53
N GLY A 148 6.45 6.87 -19.25
CA GLY A 148 6.86 8.20 -19.68
C GLY A 148 6.25 9.34 -18.85
N SER A 149 5.43 9.05 -17.82
CA SER A 149 4.78 10.03 -16.97
C SER A 149 5.10 9.81 -15.49
N HIS A 150 4.46 8.87 -14.83
CA HIS A 150 4.57 8.66 -13.39
C HIS A 150 4.30 7.22 -12.97
N GLY A 151 4.79 6.85 -11.79
CA GLY A 151 4.41 5.65 -11.07
C GLY A 151 3.94 6.01 -9.67
N ILE A 152 2.92 5.32 -9.20
CA ILE A 152 2.35 5.49 -7.87
C ILE A 152 2.19 4.10 -7.26
N ARG A 153 2.75 3.88 -6.07
CA ARG A 153 2.49 2.73 -5.21
C ARG A 153 2.36 3.21 -3.77
N ILE A 154 1.40 2.69 -3.08
CA ILE A 154 1.24 2.84 -1.62
C ILE A 154 1.19 1.43 -1.08
N GLU A 155 2.06 1.14 -0.11
CA GLU A 155 2.24 -0.20 0.42
C GLU A 155 2.24 -0.23 1.93
N ASN A 156 1.54 -1.19 2.49
CA ASN A 156 1.60 -1.58 3.88
C ASN A 156 1.74 -3.10 4.00
N VAL A 157 2.43 -3.57 5.01
CA VAL A 157 2.35 -4.97 5.44
C VAL A 157 1.13 -5.14 6.35
N MET A 158 0.40 -6.22 6.13
CA MET A 158 -0.77 -6.61 6.92
C MET A 158 -0.60 -8.01 7.47
N LEU A 159 -1.32 -8.32 8.53
CA LEU A 159 -1.37 -9.64 9.17
C LEU A 159 -2.78 -10.20 9.04
N ALA A 160 -2.93 -11.41 8.49
CA ALA A 160 -4.20 -12.11 8.48
C ALA A 160 -4.53 -12.63 9.89
N LYS A 161 -5.73 -12.35 10.37
CA LYS A 161 -6.18 -12.68 11.73
C LYS A 161 -7.55 -13.33 11.71
N ASN A 162 -7.73 -14.29 12.62
CA ASN A 162 -9.05 -14.80 12.94
C ASN A 162 -9.92 -13.69 13.56
N ASP A 163 -11.18 -13.65 13.15
CA ASP A 163 -12.22 -12.80 13.70
C ASP A 163 -13.35 -13.67 14.28
N VAL A 164 -14.60 -13.28 14.11
CA VAL A 164 -15.76 -13.99 14.63
C VAL A 164 -15.89 -15.39 14.02
N LYS A 165 -16.28 -16.37 14.83
CA LYS A 165 -16.69 -17.71 14.40
C LYS A 165 -18.16 -17.93 14.73
N ASN A 166 -18.93 -18.35 13.75
CA ASN A 166 -20.36 -18.60 13.88
C ASN A 166 -20.81 -19.84 13.07
N GLU A 167 -22.11 -20.02 12.85
CA GLU A 167 -22.67 -21.15 12.09
C GLU A 167 -22.25 -21.18 10.62
N TYR A 168 -21.79 -20.06 10.04
CA TYR A 168 -21.28 -19.97 8.67
C TYR A 168 -19.79 -20.33 8.58
N GLY A 169 -19.06 -20.32 9.67
CA GLY A 169 -17.64 -20.67 9.73
C GLY A 169 -16.77 -19.67 10.48
N GLN A 170 -15.46 -19.76 10.25
CA GLN A 170 -14.48 -18.81 10.76
C GLN A 170 -14.36 -17.62 9.81
N PHE A 171 -14.63 -16.40 10.29
CA PHE A 171 -14.32 -15.17 9.56
C PHE A 171 -12.91 -14.69 9.90
N MET A 172 -12.36 -13.91 8.98
CA MET A 172 -11.01 -13.36 9.06
C MET A 172 -11.01 -11.89 8.63
N HIS A 173 -9.99 -11.17 9.06
CA HIS A 173 -9.71 -9.78 8.67
C HIS A 173 -8.20 -9.54 8.58
N PHE A 174 -7.80 -8.36 8.13
CA PHE A 174 -6.40 -7.92 8.19
C PHE A 174 -6.17 -6.92 9.32
N GLU A 175 -5.02 -7.05 9.98
CA GLU A 175 -4.45 -6.03 10.86
C GLU A 175 -3.27 -5.36 10.17
N THR A 176 -3.23 -4.04 10.12
CA THR A 176 -2.10 -3.29 9.56
C THR A 176 -0.89 -3.35 10.49
N LEU A 177 0.28 -3.62 9.93
CA LEU A 177 1.57 -3.58 10.64
C LEU A 177 2.39 -2.33 10.32
N THR A 178 2.22 -1.74 9.13
CA THR A 178 2.94 -0.55 8.67
C THR A 178 2.18 0.73 9.03
N TRP A 179 2.86 1.64 9.73
CA TRP A 179 2.28 2.91 10.18
C TRP A 179 3.10 4.10 9.68
N VAL A 180 2.96 4.42 8.40
CA VAL A 180 3.57 5.57 7.71
C VAL A 180 2.45 6.40 7.08
N PRO A 181 2.48 7.73 7.17
CA PRO A 181 1.43 8.58 6.57
C PRO A 181 1.26 8.34 5.07
N VAL A 182 0.05 8.49 4.58
CA VAL A 182 -0.26 8.68 3.16
C VAL A 182 -0.21 10.17 2.88
N ASP A 183 0.46 10.57 1.80
CA ASP A 183 0.63 11.98 1.45
C ASP A 183 -0.71 12.65 1.12
N ARG A 184 -1.13 13.59 1.94
CA ARG A 184 -2.41 14.29 1.82
C ARG A 184 -2.43 15.31 0.67
N GLU A 185 -1.30 15.87 0.28
CA GLU A 185 -1.23 16.85 -0.81
C GLU A 185 -1.55 16.20 -2.17
N ALA A 186 -1.30 14.89 -2.28
CA ALA A 186 -1.61 14.10 -3.46
C ALA A 186 -3.06 13.54 -3.46
N ILE A 187 -3.81 13.66 -2.35
CA ILE A 187 -5.21 13.20 -2.25
C ILE A 187 -6.18 14.28 -2.76
N ASP A 188 -7.21 13.84 -3.48
CA ASP A 188 -8.38 14.64 -3.80
C ASP A 188 -9.64 13.85 -3.46
N GLU A 189 -10.21 14.16 -2.29
CA GLU A 189 -11.34 13.39 -1.71
C GLU A 189 -12.60 13.37 -2.59
N LYS A 190 -12.71 14.25 -3.59
CA LYS A 190 -13.84 14.23 -4.54
C LYS A 190 -13.95 12.91 -5.32
N TYR A 191 -12.87 12.13 -5.37
CA TYR A 191 -12.83 10.83 -6.04
C TYR A 191 -13.15 9.65 -5.10
N LEU A 192 -13.32 9.91 -3.81
CA LEU A 192 -13.60 8.89 -2.79
C LEU A 192 -15.09 8.91 -2.42
N ASN A 193 -15.62 7.74 -2.05
CA ASN A 193 -16.90 7.65 -1.36
C ASN A 193 -16.72 7.81 0.16
N ASP A 194 -17.83 8.02 0.88
CA ASP A 194 -17.82 8.28 2.34
C ASP A 194 -17.09 7.19 3.14
N THR A 195 -17.20 5.95 2.73
CA THR A 195 -16.52 4.82 3.39
C THR A 195 -15.00 4.87 3.18
N GLN A 196 -14.55 5.18 1.97
CA GLN A 196 -13.13 5.31 1.65
C GLN A 196 -12.51 6.51 2.36
N ILE A 197 -13.22 7.65 2.43
CA ILE A 197 -12.80 8.83 3.20
C ILE A 197 -12.65 8.46 4.68
N LYS A 198 -13.65 7.78 5.25
CA LYS A 198 -13.61 7.33 6.64
C LYS A 198 -12.38 6.44 6.89
N TYR A 199 -12.14 5.45 6.06
CA TYR A 199 -10.99 4.53 6.22
C TYR A 199 -9.65 5.25 6.12
N LEU A 200 -9.51 6.19 5.18
CA LEU A 200 -8.30 6.99 5.05
C LEU A 200 -8.05 7.85 6.30
N HIS A 201 -9.07 8.53 6.79
CA HIS A 201 -8.95 9.37 7.99
C HIS A 201 -8.66 8.54 9.25
N GLU A 202 -9.30 7.37 9.41
CA GLU A 202 -9.02 6.44 10.51
C GLU A 202 -7.57 5.91 10.46
N TYR A 203 -7.08 5.57 9.27
CA TYR A 203 -5.70 5.18 9.09
C TYR A 203 -4.72 6.29 9.49
N GLN A 204 -4.89 7.51 8.96
CA GLN A 204 -4.03 8.65 9.26
C GLN A 204 -4.02 8.99 10.76
N LYS A 205 -5.21 8.97 11.40
CA LYS A 205 -5.33 9.16 12.83
C LYS A 205 -4.57 8.09 13.62
N THR A 206 -4.69 6.84 13.22
CA THR A 206 -3.99 5.71 13.88
C THR A 206 -2.47 5.82 13.70
N VAL A 207 -2.00 6.28 12.52
CA VAL A 207 -0.57 6.57 12.30
C VAL A 207 -0.09 7.59 13.32
N TYR A 208 -0.79 8.71 13.50
CA TYR A 208 -0.43 9.70 14.48
C TYR A 208 -0.40 9.13 15.90
N GLU A 209 -1.46 8.43 16.32
CA GLU A 209 -1.58 7.84 17.66
C GLU A 209 -0.45 6.85 17.98
N LYS A 210 -0.05 6.05 17.02
CA LYS A 210 0.98 5.02 17.21
C LYS A 210 2.40 5.58 17.15
N ILE A 211 2.67 6.58 16.33
CA ILE A 211 4.03 7.06 16.05
C ILE A 211 4.39 8.26 16.93
N SER A 212 3.46 9.18 17.19
CA SER A 212 3.73 10.38 17.98
C SER A 212 4.39 10.14 19.35
N PRO A 213 4.11 9.03 20.09
CA PRO A 213 4.79 8.79 21.37
C PRO A 213 6.31 8.63 21.29
N TYR A 214 6.85 8.35 20.10
CA TYR A 214 8.28 8.13 19.87
C TYR A 214 9.01 9.35 19.30
N LEU A 215 8.27 10.46 19.07
CA LEU A 215 8.75 11.67 18.42
C LEU A 215 8.97 12.81 19.45
N ASN A 216 9.88 13.74 19.12
CA ASN A 216 9.97 15.01 19.83
C ASN A 216 8.82 15.96 19.43
N GLU A 217 8.70 17.14 20.06
CA GLU A 217 7.55 18.04 19.84
C GLU A 217 7.50 18.60 18.40
N GLU A 218 8.65 18.94 17.80
CA GLU A 218 8.72 19.42 16.42
C GLU A 218 8.29 18.34 15.41
N GLU A 219 8.74 17.11 15.61
CA GLU A 219 8.38 15.95 14.80
C GLU A 219 6.90 15.60 14.96
N LYS A 220 6.32 15.75 16.17
CA LYS A 220 4.88 15.57 16.40
C LYS A 220 4.05 16.60 15.67
N GLU A 221 4.47 17.86 15.68
CA GLU A 221 3.79 18.93 14.94
C GLU A 221 3.82 18.64 13.42
N TRP A 222 4.97 18.22 12.91
CA TRP A 222 5.11 17.78 11.53
C TRP A 222 4.18 16.59 11.24
N LEU A 223 4.23 15.53 12.05
CA LEU A 223 3.38 14.35 11.85
C LEU A 223 1.88 14.70 11.94
N ALA A 224 1.49 15.60 12.82
CA ALA A 224 0.11 16.08 12.93
C ALA A 224 -0.34 16.77 11.64
N SER A 225 0.55 17.57 11.02
CA SER A 225 0.31 18.19 9.70
C SER A 225 0.13 17.13 8.62
N GLU A 226 1.04 16.17 8.53
CA GLU A 226 1.02 15.11 7.51
C GLU A 226 -0.22 14.20 7.63
N THR A 227 -0.64 13.90 8.86
CA THR A 227 -1.81 13.05 9.10
C THR A 227 -3.13 13.81 9.15
N GLY A 228 -3.10 15.15 9.24
CA GLY A 228 -4.28 16.00 9.39
C GLY A 228 -4.96 15.90 10.76
N VAL A 229 -4.27 15.37 11.76
CA VAL A 229 -4.72 15.36 13.15
C VAL A 229 -4.44 16.74 13.75
N LYS A 230 -5.48 17.33 14.35
CA LYS A 230 -5.40 18.65 15.02
C LYS A 230 -5.29 18.48 16.52
#